data_0a62ce5aa8e6ae0eaa3b420615f657e0
#
_entry.id   0a62ce5aa8e6ae0eaa3b420615f657e0
#
_cell.length_a   1.000
_cell.length_b   1.000
_cell.length_c   1.000
_cell.angle_alpha   90.00
_cell.angle_beta   90.00
_cell.angle_gamma   90.00
#
_symmetry.space_group_name_H-M   'P 1'
#
loop_
_entity.id
_entity.type
_entity.pdbx_description
1 polymer ?
#
loop_
_entity_poly.entity_id
_entity_poly.type
_entity_poly.pdbx_seq_one_letter_code
_entity_poly.pdbx_strand_id
1 'polypeptide(L)'
;MSDSQSMDYPIACTDQKSHRILVFAPTAPDWNMDESLIWSWSLLDVDGFSELLPAWGLPTEAKLRHDPIRGGQCMIVTDSCGLAAIVPYPGGESLIWGACVGGNPHSAELLPNGNLAVAASTGGWVRIYASSQGLTDQVYAELPLPGSHGLHWDSRRNVLWALGDHDLVALRLEGTDDQPEIAVDDRVPLPSRYGHDLQPVWGNDDRLWITTVSHVYQYVISSGRFVSEYADCPFVDWHDVKSIGNQPSGVIVSAAPKPGGLYEWTTDEIRLHGTSNRIRKGAAIYKARIWAPGY
;
A
#
# COMPACT_ATOMS: atom_id res chain seq x y z
N MET A 1 24.89 -27.12 8.10
CA MET A 1 23.60 -26.43 8.14
C MET A 1 23.74 -25.28 7.15
N SER A 2 23.14 -25.38 5.98
CA SER A 2 23.20 -24.32 4.98
C SER A 2 22.29 -23.20 5.47
N ASP A 3 22.87 -22.06 5.83
CA ASP A 3 22.11 -20.82 5.97
C ASP A 3 21.43 -20.51 4.63
N SER A 4 20.18 -20.89 4.50
CA SER A 4 19.30 -20.27 3.51
C SER A 4 19.02 -18.86 4.02
N GLN A 5 19.92 -17.91 3.75
CA GLN A 5 19.56 -16.49 3.85
C GLN A 5 18.29 -16.31 3.03
N SER A 6 17.17 -16.03 3.70
CA SER A 6 15.94 -15.71 3.02
C SER A 6 16.21 -14.46 2.18
N MET A 7 16.06 -14.60 0.87
CA MET A 7 16.35 -13.51 -0.05
C MET A 7 15.28 -12.44 0.13
N ASP A 8 15.70 -11.22 0.45
CA ASP A 8 14.79 -10.08 0.56
C ASP A 8 14.10 -9.78 -0.76
N TYR A 9 12.86 -9.37 -0.67
CA TYR A 9 12.06 -9.01 -1.84
C TYR A 9 12.45 -7.64 -2.40
N PRO A 10 12.22 -7.38 -3.69
CA PRO A 10 12.33 -6.05 -4.25
C PRO A 10 11.49 -5.02 -3.48
N ILE A 11 11.79 -3.75 -3.68
CA ILE A 11 11.09 -2.64 -3.05
C ILE A 11 10.45 -1.79 -4.13
N ALA A 12 9.12 -1.66 -4.09
CA ALA A 12 8.38 -0.76 -4.96
C ALA A 12 8.24 0.62 -4.31
N CYS A 13 8.47 1.68 -5.10
CA CYS A 13 8.35 3.07 -4.69
C CYS A 13 7.34 3.80 -5.57
N THR A 14 6.45 4.56 -4.96
CA THR A 14 5.53 5.46 -5.67
C THR A 14 6.23 6.80 -5.87
N ASP A 15 6.79 7.04 -7.07
CA ASP A 15 7.50 8.28 -7.38
C ASP A 15 6.58 9.30 -8.04
N GLN A 16 6.17 10.29 -7.28
CA GLN A 16 5.26 11.35 -7.71
C GLN A 16 5.89 12.34 -8.68
N LYS A 17 7.23 12.42 -8.75
CA LYS A 17 7.92 13.30 -9.70
C LYS A 17 7.93 12.74 -11.12
N SER A 18 8.20 11.45 -11.24
CA SER A 18 8.21 10.79 -12.56
C SER A 18 6.84 10.26 -12.97
N HIS A 19 5.83 10.32 -12.07
CA HIS A 19 4.51 9.70 -12.24
C HIS A 19 4.64 8.21 -12.53
N ARG A 20 5.47 7.50 -11.71
CA ARG A 20 5.79 6.08 -11.91
C ARG A 20 5.78 5.29 -10.62
N ILE A 21 5.49 4.02 -10.78
CA ILE A 21 5.88 3.00 -9.82
C ILE A 21 7.24 2.48 -10.24
N LEU A 22 8.22 2.52 -9.33
CA LEU A 22 9.60 2.09 -9.54
C LEU A 22 9.90 0.91 -8.63
N VAL A 23 10.35 -0.21 -9.16
CA VAL A 23 10.69 -1.41 -8.36
C VAL A 23 12.19 -1.64 -8.41
N PHE A 24 12.82 -1.60 -7.25
CA PHE A 24 14.28 -1.69 -7.10
C PHE A 24 14.72 -3.02 -6.49
N ALA A 25 15.89 -3.47 -6.91
CA ALA A 25 16.58 -4.59 -6.25
C ALA A 25 17.01 -4.16 -4.84
N PRO A 26 16.66 -4.90 -3.77
CA PRO A 26 16.95 -4.51 -2.39
C PRO A 26 18.46 -4.56 -2.09
N THR A 27 19.19 -5.42 -2.80
CA THR A 27 20.65 -5.60 -2.65
C THR A 27 21.48 -4.58 -3.42
N ALA A 28 20.89 -3.84 -4.36
CA ALA A 28 21.61 -2.80 -5.10
C ALA A 28 22.05 -1.66 -4.15
N PRO A 29 23.34 -1.36 -4.06
CA PRO A 29 23.85 -0.36 -3.12
C PRO A 29 23.51 1.08 -3.53
N ASP A 30 23.34 1.33 -4.82
CA ASP A 30 23.03 2.64 -5.39
C ASP A 30 21.82 2.57 -6.33
N TRP A 31 20.72 3.19 -5.93
CA TRP A 31 19.48 3.22 -6.72
C TRP A 31 19.48 4.28 -7.84
N ASN A 32 20.58 5.00 -8.01
CA ASN A 32 20.75 5.90 -9.15
C ASN A 32 21.28 5.17 -10.40
N MET A 33 21.80 3.95 -10.22
CA MET A 33 22.27 3.13 -11.33
C MET A 33 21.10 2.43 -12.01
N ASP A 34 21.13 2.33 -13.35
CA ASP A 34 20.04 1.75 -14.14
C ASP A 34 19.77 0.28 -13.80
N GLU A 35 20.82 -0.50 -13.52
CA GLU A 35 20.72 -1.90 -13.14
C GLU A 35 20.03 -2.14 -11.78
N SER A 36 19.86 -1.11 -10.98
CA SER A 36 19.10 -1.20 -9.71
C SER A 36 17.59 -1.22 -9.91
N LEU A 37 17.10 -0.66 -11.01
CA LEU A 37 15.69 -0.60 -11.37
C LEU A 37 15.33 -1.87 -12.16
N ILE A 38 14.54 -2.75 -11.55
CA ILE A 38 14.17 -4.04 -12.15
C ILE A 38 12.83 -4.00 -12.88
N TRP A 39 11.98 -3.04 -12.57
CA TRP A 39 10.71 -2.84 -13.24
C TRP A 39 10.18 -1.43 -12.97
N SER A 40 9.44 -0.87 -13.93
CA SER A 40 8.70 0.37 -13.73
C SER A 40 7.39 0.37 -14.50
N TRP A 41 6.42 1.14 -13.99
CA TRP A 41 5.11 1.29 -14.63
C TRP A 41 4.58 2.72 -14.49
N SER A 42 3.85 3.15 -15.49
CA SER A 42 3.06 4.39 -15.48
C SER A 42 1.82 4.20 -16.34
N LEU A 43 0.69 4.79 -15.94
CA LEU A 43 -0.50 4.83 -16.81
C LEU A 43 -0.23 5.57 -18.13
N LEU A 44 0.77 6.46 -18.17
CA LEU A 44 1.18 7.16 -19.38
C LEU A 44 1.73 6.23 -20.48
N ASP A 45 2.14 5.01 -20.11
CA ASP A 45 2.69 4.02 -21.04
C ASP A 45 1.63 2.96 -21.44
N VAL A 46 0.37 3.12 -21.01
CA VAL A 46 -0.72 2.16 -21.27
C VAL A 46 -1.67 2.72 -22.30
N ASP A 47 -1.78 2.03 -23.45
CA ASP A 47 -2.68 2.43 -24.53
C ASP A 47 -4.17 2.13 -24.20
N GLY A 48 -5.07 2.94 -24.74
CA GLY A 48 -6.51 2.68 -24.67
C GLY A 48 -7.22 3.16 -23.41
N PHE A 49 -6.53 3.88 -22.51
CA PHE A 49 -7.09 4.38 -21.24
C PHE A 49 -6.93 5.89 -21.07
N SER A 50 -7.04 6.63 -22.16
CA SER A 50 -6.87 8.09 -22.18
C SER A 50 -7.84 8.83 -21.24
N GLU A 51 -9.02 8.28 -20.99
CA GLU A 51 -10.03 8.81 -20.07
C GLU A 51 -9.59 8.75 -18.60
N LEU A 52 -8.65 7.86 -18.25
CA LEU A 52 -8.10 7.74 -16.89
C LEU A 52 -6.87 8.63 -16.67
N LEU A 53 -6.24 9.15 -17.72
CA LEU A 53 -5.03 9.98 -17.59
C LEU A 53 -5.19 11.20 -16.67
N PRO A 54 -6.33 11.91 -16.63
CA PRO A 54 -6.52 13.01 -15.67
C PRO A 54 -6.49 12.58 -14.19
N ALA A 55 -6.69 11.29 -13.91
CA ALA A 55 -6.64 10.73 -12.57
C ALA A 55 -5.25 10.18 -12.18
N TRP A 56 -4.23 10.37 -13.02
CA TRP A 56 -2.86 9.90 -12.81
C TRP A 56 -1.85 11.05 -12.76
N GLY A 57 -1.01 11.09 -11.72
CA GLY A 57 0.03 12.11 -11.59
C GLY A 57 0.75 12.08 -10.23
N LEU A 58 0.09 11.62 -9.18
CA LEU A 58 0.62 11.55 -7.83
C LEU A 58 0.38 10.16 -7.23
N PRO A 59 1.10 9.11 -7.70
CA PRO A 59 0.91 7.75 -7.21
C PRO A 59 1.10 7.64 -5.69
N THR A 60 0.15 6.97 -5.03
CA THR A 60 0.08 6.88 -3.56
C THR A 60 0.27 5.48 -3.01
N GLU A 61 -0.11 4.44 -3.76
CA GLU A 61 0.02 3.05 -3.34
C GLU A 61 0.43 2.17 -4.51
N ALA A 62 1.22 1.12 -4.24
CA ALA A 62 1.46 0.03 -5.17
C ALA A 62 1.71 -1.26 -4.37
N LYS A 63 0.87 -2.28 -4.54
CA LYS A 63 1.03 -3.60 -3.90
C LYS A 63 1.01 -4.71 -4.93
N LEU A 64 1.89 -5.69 -4.77
CA LEU A 64 1.88 -6.90 -5.59
C LEU A 64 0.92 -7.92 -4.97
N ARG A 65 0.05 -8.51 -5.79
CA ARG A 65 -0.90 -9.53 -5.33
C ARG A 65 -0.97 -10.69 -6.32
N HIS A 66 -1.46 -11.83 -5.86
CA HIS A 66 -1.95 -12.89 -6.74
C HIS A 66 -3.37 -12.53 -7.19
N ASP A 67 -3.64 -12.61 -8.49
CA ASP A 67 -5.01 -12.49 -9.00
C ASP A 67 -5.78 -13.80 -8.70
N PRO A 68 -6.79 -13.74 -7.83
CA PRO A 68 -7.50 -14.95 -7.41
C PRO A 68 -8.42 -15.51 -8.50
N ILE A 69 -8.76 -14.71 -9.52
CA ILE A 69 -9.71 -15.06 -10.58
C ILE A 69 -8.99 -15.50 -11.85
N ARG A 70 -7.96 -14.73 -12.27
CA ARG A 70 -7.27 -14.96 -13.55
C ARG A 70 -5.99 -15.75 -13.38
N GLY A 71 -5.50 -15.88 -12.13
CA GLY A 71 -4.18 -16.44 -11.85
C GLY A 71 -3.05 -15.47 -12.19
N GLY A 72 -1.81 -15.84 -11.82
CA GLY A 72 -0.66 -14.97 -12.00
C GLY A 72 -0.58 -13.85 -10.96
N GLN A 73 0.19 -12.83 -11.28
CA GLN A 73 0.40 -11.68 -10.39
C GLN A 73 -0.15 -10.40 -11.00
N CYS A 74 -0.61 -9.50 -10.14
CA CYS A 74 -1.03 -8.17 -10.53
C CYS A 74 -0.52 -7.14 -9.51
N MET A 75 -0.33 -5.91 -9.99
CA MET A 75 -0.17 -4.74 -9.15
C MET A 75 -1.52 -4.09 -8.93
N ILE A 76 -1.84 -3.77 -7.69
CA ILE A 76 -2.90 -2.81 -7.37
C ILE A 76 -2.27 -1.45 -7.12
N VAL A 77 -2.84 -0.40 -7.68
CA VAL A 77 -2.28 0.94 -7.63
C VAL A 77 -3.34 1.99 -7.37
N THR A 78 -2.98 3.03 -6.61
CA THR A 78 -3.81 4.24 -6.43
C THR A 78 -3.00 5.50 -6.68
N ASP A 79 -3.72 6.60 -6.97
CA ASP A 79 -3.15 7.92 -7.23
C ASP A 79 -4.00 9.01 -6.57
N SER A 80 -3.38 10.01 -5.96
CA SER A 80 -4.07 11.15 -5.33
C SER A 80 -4.99 11.91 -6.28
N CYS A 81 -4.71 11.90 -7.59
CA CYS A 81 -5.58 12.52 -8.59
C CYS A 81 -6.88 11.74 -8.82
N GLY A 82 -7.00 10.53 -8.25
CA GLY A 82 -8.24 9.80 -8.20
C GLY A 82 -8.23 8.42 -8.86
N LEU A 83 -7.12 7.94 -9.41
CA LEU A 83 -7.05 6.60 -10.01
C LEU A 83 -7.03 5.52 -8.93
N ALA A 84 -7.78 4.43 -9.21
CA ALA A 84 -7.53 3.10 -8.66
C ALA A 84 -7.52 2.09 -9.80
N ALA A 85 -6.56 1.16 -9.82
CA ALA A 85 -6.44 0.18 -10.90
C ALA A 85 -5.82 -1.15 -10.45
N ILE A 86 -6.13 -2.20 -11.20
CA ILE A 86 -5.50 -3.53 -11.15
C ILE A 86 -4.75 -3.72 -12.47
N VAL A 87 -3.45 -3.93 -12.40
CA VAL A 87 -2.53 -3.99 -13.54
C VAL A 87 -1.86 -5.35 -13.60
N PRO A 88 -1.84 -6.08 -14.73
CA PRO A 88 -1.10 -7.33 -14.85
C PRO A 88 0.39 -7.12 -14.57
N TYR A 89 1.00 -8.01 -13.78
CA TYR A 89 2.44 -7.96 -13.50
C TYR A 89 3.11 -9.26 -13.98
N PRO A 90 4.27 -9.20 -14.64
CA PRO A 90 5.10 -8.02 -14.96
C PRO A 90 4.71 -7.30 -16.27
N GLY A 91 3.70 -7.75 -16.99
CA GLY A 91 3.32 -7.18 -18.30
C GLY A 91 3.13 -5.67 -18.26
N GLY A 92 2.03 -5.20 -17.67
CA GLY A 92 1.79 -3.77 -17.43
C GLY A 92 1.22 -2.98 -18.61
N GLU A 93 1.09 -3.57 -19.80
CA GLU A 93 0.62 -2.88 -21.03
C GLU A 93 -0.91 -2.73 -21.10
N SER A 94 -1.64 -3.26 -20.11
CA SER A 94 -3.10 -3.20 -20.05
C SER A 94 -3.57 -3.04 -18.60
N LEU A 95 -4.88 -2.84 -18.42
CA LEU A 95 -5.52 -2.89 -17.11
C LEU A 95 -6.43 -4.14 -17.03
N ILE A 96 -6.47 -4.75 -15.84
CA ILE A 96 -7.50 -5.73 -15.49
C ILE A 96 -8.78 -5.00 -15.12
N TRP A 97 -8.64 -3.91 -14.37
CA TRP A 97 -9.69 -2.99 -14.00
C TRP A 97 -9.07 -1.61 -13.74
N GLY A 98 -9.86 -0.54 -14.00
CA GLY A 98 -9.42 0.81 -13.68
C GLY A 98 -10.58 1.81 -13.67
N ALA A 99 -10.55 2.74 -12.71
CA ALA A 99 -11.55 3.79 -12.59
C ALA A 99 -10.98 5.07 -11.98
N CYS A 100 -11.58 6.21 -12.35
CA CYS A 100 -11.44 7.46 -11.62
C CYS A 100 -12.42 7.42 -10.43
N VAL A 101 -11.94 7.00 -9.27
CA VAL A 101 -12.75 6.82 -8.05
C VAL A 101 -12.87 8.12 -7.24
N GLY A 102 -11.99 9.10 -7.50
CA GLY A 102 -11.95 10.37 -6.79
C GLY A 102 -11.54 10.26 -5.33
N GLY A 103 -11.74 11.32 -4.55
CA GLY A 103 -11.59 11.30 -3.10
C GLY A 103 -10.15 11.18 -2.57
N ASN A 104 -9.12 11.30 -3.41
CA ASN A 104 -7.72 11.20 -3.03
C ASN A 104 -7.39 9.80 -2.45
N PRO A 105 -7.41 8.74 -3.26
CA PRO A 105 -7.14 7.39 -2.78
C PRO A 105 -5.69 7.21 -2.34
N HIS A 106 -5.48 6.53 -1.20
CA HIS A 106 -4.17 6.35 -0.56
C HIS A 106 -3.81 4.89 -0.32
N SER A 107 -4.77 3.98 -0.45
CA SER A 107 -4.51 2.54 -0.39
C SER A 107 -5.58 1.77 -1.15
N ALA A 108 -5.19 0.62 -1.65
CA ALA A 108 -6.12 -0.37 -2.17
C ALA A 108 -5.72 -1.77 -1.71
N GLU A 109 -6.68 -2.71 -1.79
CA GLU A 109 -6.46 -4.12 -1.47
C GLU A 109 -7.28 -5.02 -2.38
N LEU A 110 -6.65 -6.05 -2.93
CA LEU A 110 -7.32 -7.04 -3.76
C LEU A 110 -7.96 -8.11 -2.87
N LEU A 111 -9.26 -8.33 -3.06
CA LEU A 111 -10.05 -9.25 -2.26
C LEU A 111 -10.10 -10.66 -2.88
N PRO A 112 -10.40 -11.71 -2.09
CA PRO A 112 -10.40 -13.09 -2.58
C PRO A 112 -11.34 -13.38 -3.75
N ASN A 113 -12.38 -12.58 -3.91
CA ASN A 113 -13.34 -12.66 -5.03
C ASN A 113 -12.93 -11.80 -6.24
N GLY A 114 -11.73 -11.22 -6.24
CA GLY A 114 -11.23 -10.36 -7.31
C GLY A 114 -11.78 -8.92 -7.30
N ASN A 115 -12.58 -8.55 -6.32
CA ASN A 115 -13.03 -7.19 -6.10
C ASN A 115 -11.90 -6.34 -5.49
N LEU A 116 -11.93 -5.02 -5.74
CA LEU A 116 -10.94 -4.10 -5.23
C LEU A 116 -11.52 -3.22 -4.12
N ALA A 117 -10.93 -3.31 -2.93
CA ALA A 117 -11.18 -2.33 -1.89
C ALA A 117 -10.26 -1.11 -2.08
N VAL A 118 -10.80 0.09 -1.90
CA VAL A 118 -10.08 1.37 -2.03
C VAL A 118 -10.37 2.24 -0.81
N ALA A 119 -9.32 2.82 -0.23
CA ALA A 119 -9.39 3.80 0.85
C ALA A 119 -9.04 5.19 0.31
N ALA A 120 -9.93 6.17 0.50
CA ALA A 120 -9.75 7.53 0.01
C ALA A 120 -9.78 8.54 1.15
N SER A 121 -8.67 9.29 1.30
CA SER A 121 -8.43 10.09 2.49
C SER A 121 -9.33 11.32 2.58
N THR A 122 -9.31 12.20 1.59
CA THR A 122 -10.18 13.39 1.58
C THR A 122 -11.63 13.05 1.24
N GLY A 123 -11.85 11.91 0.55
CA GLY A 123 -13.18 11.35 0.35
C GLY A 123 -13.81 10.85 1.65
N GLY A 124 -12.99 10.44 2.61
CA GLY A 124 -13.46 9.97 3.92
C GLY A 124 -14.21 8.66 3.87
N TRP A 125 -13.82 7.75 2.98
CA TRP A 125 -14.53 6.50 2.76
C TRP A 125 -13.60 5.33 2.43
N VAL A 126 -14.12 4.11 2.68
CA VAL A 126 -13.67 2.86 2.08
C VAL A 126 -14.75 2.39 1.11
N ARG A 127 -14.37 2.03 -0.12
CA ARG A 127 -15.26 1.43 -1.11
C ARG A 127 -14.75 0.06 -1.52
N ILE A 128 -15.68 -0.87 -1.78
CA ILE A 128 -15.39 -2.16 -2.42
C ILE A 128 -16.06 -2.14 -3.78
N TYR A 129 -15.26 -2.09 -4.83
CA TYR A 129 -15.72 -2.09 -6.21
C TYR A 129 -15.90 -3.52 -6.72
N ALA A 130 -16.97 -3.78 -7.48
CA ALA A 130 -17.23 -5.04 -8.17
C ALA A 130 -16.28 -5.25 -9.37
N SER A 131 -14.99 -4.99 -9.19
CA SER A 131 -13.97 -5.00 -10.25
C SER A 131 -13.73 -6.39 -10.87
N SER A 132 -14.19 -7.45 -10.23
CA SER A 132 -14.17 -8.81 -10.77
C SER A 132 -15.15 -9.00 -11.93
N GLN A 133 -16.18 -8.13 -12.06
CA GLN A 133 -17.26 -8.27 -13.02
C GLN A 133 -16.94 -7.69 -14.40
N GLY A 134 -16.01 -6.73 -14.48
CA GLY A 134 -15.60 -6.17 -15.76
C GLY A 134 -14.60 -5.04 -15.63
N LEU A 135 -13.94 -4.72 -16.75
CA LEU A 135 -12.84 -3.76 -16.83
C LEU A 135 -13.23 -2.37 -16.29
N THR A 136 -14.46 -1.95 -16.47
CA THR A 136 -14.97 -0.61 -16.12
C THR A 136 -16.20 -0.67 -15.19
N ASP A 137 -16.45 -1.82 -14.55
CA ASP A 137 -17.57 -1.92 -13.61
C ASP A 137 -17.31 -1.00 -12.41
N GLN A 138 -18.29 -0.14 -12.12
CA GLN A 138 -18.20 0.86 -11.06
C GLN A 138 -19.26 0.66 -9.96
N VAL A 139 -19.93 -0.48 -9.92
CA VAL A 139 -20.78 -0.85 -8.79
C VAL A 139 -19.89 -0.99 -7.54
N TYR A 140 -20.28 -0.38 -6.45
CA TYR A 140 -19.52 -0.46 -5.20
C TYR A 140 -20.41 -0.39 -3.95
N ALA A 141 -19.91 -0.95 -2.86
CA ALA A 141 -20.35 -0.62 -1.50
C ALA A 141 -19.47 0.48 -0.92
N GLU A 142 -20.01 1.31 -0.04
CA GLU A 142 -19.27 2.38 0.63
C GLU A 142 -19.46 2.35 2.15
N LEU A 143 -18.36 2.53 2.87
CA LEU A 143 -18.35 2.76 4.32
C LEU A 143 -17.68 4.11 4.61
N PRO A 144 -18.32 5.04 5.34
CA PRO A 144 -17.68 6.26 5.82
C PRO A 144 -16.57 5.94 6.82
N LEU A 145 -15.35 6.38 6.50
CA LEU A 145 -14.17 6.29 7.37
C LEU A 145 -13.28 7.52 7.13
N PRO A 146 -13.41 8.57 7.96
CA PRO A 146 -12.65 9.80 7.80
C PRO A 146 -11.15 9.56 7.75
N GLY A 147 -10.46 10.21 6.80
CA GLY A 147 -9.03 10.09 6.61
C GLY A 147 -8.54 8.69 6.25
N SER A 148 -9.32 7.92 5.53
CA SER A 148 -9.01 6.52 5.18
C SER A 148 -7.72 6.41 4.36
N HIS A 149 -6.66 5.77 4.92
CA HIS A 149 -5.32 5.75 4.34
C HIS A 149 -4.71 4.37 4.14
N GLY A 150 -5.14 3.35 4.87
CA GLY A 150 -4.54 2.02 4.83
C GLY A 150 -5.58 0.92 4.71
N LEU A 151 -5.29 -0.10 3.90
CA LEU A 151 -6.07 -1.33 3.78
C LEU A 151 -5.14 -2.54 3.82
N HIS A 152 -5.60 -3.62 4.45
CA HIS A 152 -4.92 -4.91 4.43
C HIS A 152 -5.93 -6.05 4.55
N TRP A 153 -5.90 -7.02 3.63
CA TRP A 153 -6.71 -8.23 3.70
C TRP A 153 -6.02 -9.30 4.55
N ASP A 154 -6.62 -9.63 5.68
CA ASP A 154 -6.21 -10.73 6.54
C ASP A 154 -6.97 -12.01 6.15
N SER A 155 -6.33 -12.84 5.33
CA SER A 155 -6.94 -14.07 4.83
C SER A 155 -7.18 -15.12 5.91
N ARG A 156 -6.44 -15.08 7.02
CA ARG A 156 -6.60 -16.03 8.13
C ARG A 156 -7.86 -15.76 8.95
N ARG A 157 -8.19 -14.45 9.09
CA ARG A 157 -9.35 -14.01 9.86
C ARG A 157 -10.55 -13.69 8.98
N ASN A 158 -10.33 -13.67 7.65
CA ASN A 158 -11.33 -13.26 6.66
C ASN A 158 -11.86 -11.85 6.93
N VAL A 159 -10.94 -10.92 7.18
CA VAL A 159 -11.21 -9.54 7.57
C VAL A 159 -10.42 -8.58 6.70
N LEU A 160 -11.05 -7.50 6.26
CA LEU A 160 -10.38 -6.34 5.68
C LEU A 160 -10.11 -5.32 6.79
N TRP A 161 -8.86 -5.15 7.16
CA TRP A 161 -8.43 -4.07 8.05
C TRP A 161 -8.40 -2.76 7.29
N ALA A 162 -8.99 -1.72 7.87
CA ALA A 162 -9.02 -0.36 7.31
C ALA A 162 -8.58 0.66 8.37
N LEU A 163 -7.66 1.53 8.00
CA LEU A 163 -7.08 2.57 8.86
C LEU A 163 -7.61 3.94 8.45
N GLY A 164 -8.23 4.64 9.40
CA GLY A 164 -8.68 6.03 9.26
C GLY A 164 -7.91 6.99 10.16
N ASP A 165 -8.40 8.24 10.25
CA ASP A 165 -7.79 9.27 11.09
C ASP A 165 -7.80 8.94 12.59
N HIS A 166 -8.80 8.21 13.04
CA HIS A 166 -9.05 7.98 14.46
C HIS A 166 -9.13 6.52 14.85
N ASP A 167 -9.37 5.63 13.89
CA ASP A 167 -9.71 4.25 14.14
C ASP A 167 -8.99 3.29 13.21
N LEU A 168 -8.66 2.12 13.74
CA LEU A 168 -8.44 0.90 12.99
C LEU A 168 -9.76 0.10 13.00
N VAL A 169 -10.26 -0.26 11.84
CA VAL A 169 -11.56 -0.93 11.69
C VAL A 169 -11.37 -2.29 11.03
N ALA A 170 -11.99 -3.32 11.61
CA ALA A 170 -12.12 -4.63 11.01
C ALA A 170 -13.44 -4.70 10.22
N LEU A 171 -13.37 -5.01 8.92
CA LEU A 171 -14.52 -5.05 8.02
C LEU A 171 -14.74 -6.48 7.53
N ARG A 172 -16.00 -6.91 7.53
CA ARG A 172 -16.42 -8.14 6.84
C ARG A 172 -17.00 -7.81 5.48
N LEU A 173 -16.68 -8.68 4.54
CA LEU A 173 -17.26 -8.62 3.20
C LEU A 173 -18.59 -9.39 3.24
N GLU A 174 -19.63 -8.73 2.75
CA GLU A 174 -20.97 -9.28 2.66
C GLU A 174 -21.51 -9.06 1.24
N GLY A 175 -22.75 -9.48 0.98
CA GLY A 175 -23.35 -9.39 -0.35
C GLY A 175 -22.81 -10.42 -1.35
N THR A 176 -22.83 -10.05 -2.63
CA THR A 176 -22.35 -10.88 -3.74
C THR A 176 -21.18 -10.19 -4.46
N ASP A 177 -20.51 -10.90 -5.38
CA ASP A 177 -19.34 -10.34 -6.09
C ASP A 177 -19.73 -9.15 -6.97
N ASP A 178 -20.95 -9.13 -7.51
CA ASP A 178 -21.53 -8.08 -8.35
C ASP A 178 -22.29 -7.01 -7.53
N GLN A 179 -22.68 -7.33 -6.30
CA GLN A 179 -23.35 -6.42 -5.36
C GLN A 179 -22.67 -6.54 -3.99
N PRO A 180 -21.45 -5.98 -3.83
CA PRO A 180 -20.73 -6.07 -2.57
C PRO A 180 -21.44 -5.28 -1.47
N GLU A 181 -21.30 -5.76 -0.24
CA GLU A 181 -21.73 -5.08 0.97
C GLU A 181 -20.59 -5.09 2.00
N ILE A 182 -20.60 -4.12 2.92
CA ILE A 182 -19.57 -3.96 3.95
C ILE A 182 -20.25 -3.92 5.32
N ALA A 183 -19.80 -4.80 6.23
CA ALA A 183 -20.18 -4.75 7.64
C ALA A 183 -18.97 -4.44 8.52
N VAL A 184 -19.16 -3.60 9.54
CA VAL A 184 -18.15 -3.36 10.58
C VAL A 184 -18.20 -4.51 11.58
N ASP A 185 -17.08 -5.21 11.76
CA ASP A 185 -16.92 -6.27 12.73
C ASP A 185 -16.38 -5.75 14.07
N ASP A 186 -15.34 -4.90 13.99
CA ASP A 186 -14.73 -4.26 15.17
C ASP A 186 -14.18 -2.87 14.81
N ARG A 187 -14.05 -2.01 15.84
CA ARG A 187 -13.50 -0.66 15.71
C ARG A 187 -12.66 -0.33 16.93
N VAL A 188 -11.37 -0.09 16.71
CA VAL A 188 -10.40 0.17 17.77
C VAL A 188 -9.85 1.60 17.60
N PRO A 189 -10.01 2.49 18.60
CA PRO A 189 -9.46 3.83 18.52
C PRO A 189 -7.93 3.82 18.49
N LEU A 190 -7.34 4.66 17.63
CA LEU A 190 -5.89 4.81 17.53
C LEU A 190 -5.33 5.51 18.78
N PRO A 191 -4.11 5.17 19.23
CA PRO A 191 -3.46 5.86 20.35
C PRO A 191 -3.10 7.32 20.03
N SER A 192 -2.88 7.63 18.76
CA SER A 192 -2.71 8.99 18.24
C SER A 192 -3.42 9.14 16.91
N ARG A 193 -3.75 10.39 16.54
CA ARG A 193 -4.58 10.71 15.37
C ARG A 193 -3.83 10.61 14.04
N TYR A 194 -4.60 10.62 12.96
CA TYR A 194 -4.17 10.68 11.56
C TYR A 194 -3.34 9.45 11.17
N GLY A 195 -4.04 8.31 11.10
CA GLY A 195 -3.47 7.07 10.59
C GLY A 195 -2.99 7.23 9.14
N HIS A 196 -1.76 6.77 8.85
CA HIS A 196 -1.15 6.96 7.54
C HIS A 196 -0.87 5.65 6.81
N ASP A 197 -0.38 4.64 7.51
CA ASP A 197 -0.02 3.37 6.87
C ASP A 197 -0.43 2.18 7.70
N LEU A 198 -0.79 1.12 6.99
CA LEU A 198 -1.22 -0.16 7.54
C LEU A 198 -0.62 -1.28 6.71
N GLN A 199 0.23 -2.11 7.33
CA GLN A 199 0.84 -3.27 6.70
C GLN A 199 0.92 -4.44 7.68
N PRO A 200 0.95 -5.71 7.21
CA PRO A 200 1.25 -6.83 8.07
C PRO A 200 2.70 -6.78 8.56
N VAL A 201 3.00 -7.38 9.69
CA VAL A 201 4.37 -7.64 10.13
C VAL A 201 4.81 -8.96 9.52
N TRP A 202 5.79 -8.94 8.60
CA TRP A 202 6.30 -10.17 7.99
C TRP A 202 6.80 -11.15 9.06
N GLY A 203 6.36 -12.40 8.94
CA GLY A 203 6.72 -13.46 9.89
C GLY A 203 5.92 -13.45 11.18
N ASN A 204 4.95 -12.55 11.33
CA ASN A 204 4.08 -12.52 12.51
C ASN A 204 2.63 -12.16 12.16
N ASP A 205 1.81 -13.18 11.92
CA ASP A 205 0.41 -13.01 11.50
C ASP A 205 -0.53 -12.46 12.58
N ASP A 206 -0.01 -12.19 13.78
CA ASP A 206 -0.75 -11.59 14.88
C ASP A 206 -0.45 -10.10 15.04
N ARG A 207 0.34 -9.51 14.11
CA ARG A 207 0.74 -8.12 14.21
C ARG A 207 0.57 -7.35 12.91
N LEU A 208 0.15 -6.09 13.05
CA LEU A 208 0.09 -5.10 11.98
C LEU A 208 1.00 -3.92 12.33
N TRP A 209 1.72 -3.42 11.34
CA TRP A 209 2.34 -2.09 11.40
C TRP A 209 1.27 -1.03 11.20
N ILE A 210 1.26 -0.04 12.10
CA ILE A 210 0.38 1.13 12.03
C ILE A 210 1.24 2.38 12.17
N THR A 211 1.16 3.29 11.21
CA THR A 211 1.76 4.61 11.37
C THR A 211 0.67 5.67 11.53
N THR A 212 0.97 6.66 12.33
CA THR A 212 0.19 7.89 12.46
C THR A 212 1.10 9.08 12.16
N VAL A 213 0.57 10.31 12.18
CA VAL A 213 1.43 11.50 12.06
C VAL A 213 2.50 11.53 13.17
N SER A 214 2.20 11.04 14.36
CA SER A 214 3.09 11.19 15.52
C SER A 214 4.02 10.01 15.76
N HIS A 215 3.57 8.78 15.47
CA HIS A 215 4.22 7.56 15.93
C HIS A 215 4.05 6.38 14.99
N VAL A 216 4.90 5.37 15.19
CA VAL A 216 4.78 4.03 14.61
C VAL A 216 4.44 3.04 15.72
N TYR A 217 3.35 2.30 15.54
CA TYR A 217 2.87 1.27 16.45
C TYR A 217 2.90 -0.10 15.80
N GLN A 218 2.87 -1.15 16.62
CA GLN A 218 2.36 -2.44 16.20
C GLN A 218 1.02 -2.70 16.88
N TYR A 219 0.03 -3.13 16.11
CA TYR A 219 -1.24 -3.61 16.64
C TYR A 219 -1.18 -5.12 16.80
N VAL A 220 -1.43 -5.63 18.01
CA VAL A 220 -1.48 -7.06 18.32
C VAL A 220 -2.93 -7.50 18.22
N ILE A 221 -3.25 -8.24 17.16
CA ILE A 221 -4.63 -8.59 16.79
C ILE A 221 -5.30 -9.43 17.87
N SER A 222 -4.62 -10.46 18.38
CA SER A 222 -5.19 -11.38 19.39
C SER A 222 -5.56 -10.70 20.70
N SER A 223 -4.90 -9.59 21.05
CA SER A 223 -5.17 -8.85 22.28
C SER A 223 -5.96 -7.56 22.07
N GLY A 224 -6.16 -7.13 20.83
CA GLY A 224 -6.82 -5.87 20.49
C GLY A 224 -6.05 -4.63 20.99
N ARG A 225 -4.70 -4.68 21.04
CA ARG A 225 -3.91 -3.62 21.66
C ARG A 225 -2.82 -3.11 20.73
N PHE A 226 -2.64 -1.79 20.76
CA PHE A 226 -1.47 -1.13 20.20
C PHE A 226 -0.30 -1.23 21.18
N VAL A 227 0.88 -1.52 20.66
CA VAL A 227 2.12 -1.51 21.42
C VAL A 227 3.10 -0.54 20.77
N SER A 228 3.76 0.28 21.61
CA SER A 228 4.83 1.18 21.25
C SER A 228 6.19 0.67 21.70
N GLU A 229 6.21 -0.36 22.56
CA GLU A 229 7.42 -1.03 23.02
C GLU A 229 7.61 -2.35 22.29
N TYR A 230 8.39 -2.37 21.24
CA TYR A 230 8.84 -3.54 20.47
C TYR A 230 10.32 -3.38 20.13
N ALA A 231 11.00 -4.47 19.78
CA ALA A 231 12.48 -4.53 19.71
C ALA A 231 13.11 -3.41 18.86
N ASP A 232 12.47 -3.04 17.74
CA ASP A 232 12.99 -2.06 16.78
C ASP A 232 12.41 -0.64 16.97
N CYS A 233 11.51 -0.45 17.96
CA CYS A 233 10.82 0.81 18.19
C CYS A 233 11.75 2.03 18.23
N PRO A 234 12.88 2.02 18.97
CA PRO A 234 13.76 3.20 19.04
C PRO A 234 14.34 3.65 17.70
N PHE A 235 14.30 2.77 16.68
CA PHE A 235 14.87 3.04 15.36
C PHE A 235 13.84 3.45 14.33
N VAL A 236 12.56 3.10 14.52
CA VAL A 236 11.50 3.26 13.52
C VAL A 236 10.38 4.19 13.97
N ASP A 237 10.27 4.49 15.27
CA ASP A 237 9.24 5.40 15.81
C ASP A 237 9.59 6.86 15.49
N TRP A 238 9.17 7.30 14.32
CA TRP A 238 9.33 8.66 13.83
C TRP A 238 7.97 9.26 13.52
N HIS A 239 7.90 10.59 13.55
CA HIS A 239 6.74 11.30 13.06
C HIS A 239 6.67 11.27 11.52
N ASP A 240 5.48 11.41 10.97
CA ASP A 240 5.18 11.49 9.54
C ASP A 240 5.64 10.30 8.68
N VAL A 241 5.79 9.12 9.25
CA VAL A 241 6.13 7.91 8.49
C VAL A 241 4.98 7.57 7.54
N LYS A 242 5.24 7.70 6.22
CA LYS A 242 4.25 7.48 5.15
C LYS A 242 4.11 6.02 4.76
N SER A 243 5.12 5.23 5.00
CA SER A 243 5.07 3.78 4.79
C SER A 243 6.08 3.04 5.67
N ILE A 244 5.71 1.83 6.10
CA ILE A 244 6.57 0.92 6.83
C ILE A 244 6.24 -0.53 6.47
N GLY A 245 7.26 -1.39 6.51
CA GLY A 245 7.14 -2.83 6.36
C GLY A 245 8.48 -3.49 6.70
N ASN A 246 8.52 -4.81 6.81
CA ASN A 246 9.77 -5.51 7.09
C ASN A 246 10.00 -6.68 6.12
N GLN A 247 11.25 -6.87 5.76
CA GLN A 247 11.74 -7.94 4.89
C GLN A 247 11.81 -9.29 5.64
N PRO A 248 11.89 -10.42 4.92
CA PRO A 248 12.18 -11.74 5.51
C PRO A 248 13.46 -11.77 6.36
N SER A 249 14.48 -10.98 6.00
CA SER A 249 15.71 -10.83 6.80
C SER A 249 15.51 -10.10 8.13
N GLY A 250 14.36 -9.46 8.34
CA GLY A 250 14.08 -8.58 9.47
C GLY A 250 14.41 -7.11 9.20
N VAL A 251 15.05 -6.77 8.08
CA VAL A 251 15.28 -5.36 7.70
C VAL A 251 13.96 -4.63 7.58
N ILE A 252 13.78 -3.55 8.33
CA ILE A 252 12.59 -2.71 8.26
C ILE A 252 12.82 -1.63 7.20
N VAL A 253 11.83 -1.48 6.30
CA VAL A 253 11.82 -0.51 5.20
C VAL A 253 10.81 0.57 5.54
N SER A 254 11.22 1.84 5.54
CA SER A 254 10.30 2.95 5.78
C SER A 254 10.58 4.16 4.89
N ALA A 255 9.54 4.94 4.61
CA ALA A 255 9.61 6.23 3.97
C ALA A 255 9.00 7.30 4.89
N ALA A 256 9.72 8.40 5.07
CA ALA A 256 9.24 9.57 5.79
C ALA A 256 9.68 10.84 5.04
N PRO A 257 8.91 11.92 5.08
CA PRO A 257 9.24 13.17 4.40
C PRO A 257 10.64 13.66 4.75
N LYS A 258 11.28 14.29 3.78
CA LYS A 258 12.61 14.87 3.93
C LYS A 258 12.55 16.38 3.61
N PRO A 259 13.10 17.25 4.48
CA PRO A 259 13.17 18.68 4.19
C PRO A 259 13.84 18.95 2.85
N GLY A 260 13.26 19.84 2.03
CA GLY A 260 13.78 20.20 0.71
C GLY A 260 13.42 19.22 -0.42
N GLY A 261 12.54 18.24 -0.16
CA GLY A 261 11.92 17.42 -1.21
C GLY A 261 11.05 18.25 -2.16
N LEU A 262 10.67 17.66 -3.30
CA LEU A 262 9.79 18.33 -4.29
C LEU A 262 8.42 18.67 -3.68
N TYR A 263 7.89 17.77 -2.86
CA TYR A 263 6.68 17.97 -2.07
C TYR A 263 7.01 17.74 -0.59
N GLU A 264 6.37 18.50 0.30
CA GLU A 264 6.61 18.46 1.75
C GLU A 264 6.33 17.07 2.38
N TRP A 265 5.56 16.23 1.69
CA TRP A 265 5.19 14.88 2.13
C TRP A 265 5.98 13.76 1.47
N THR A 266 7.03 14.08 0.68
CA THR A 266 7.82 13.07 -0.07
C THR A 266 9.28 13.05 0.35
N THR A 267 9.99 12.01 -0.10
CA THR A 267 11.41 11.80 0.12
C THR A 267 12.09 11.25 -1.14
N ASP A 268 13.39 11.48 -1.27
CA ASP A 268 14.26 10.78 -2.23
C ASP A 268 15.08 9.65 -1.55
N GLU A 269 14.81 9.40 -0.26
CA GLU A 269 15.56 8.46 0.57
C GLU A 269 14.63 7.44 1.24
N ILE A 270 14.91 6.15 1.04
CA ILE A 270 14.24 5.04 1.72
C ILE A 270 15.16 4.53 2.82
N ARG A 271 14.64 4.49 4.04
CA ARG A 271 15.34 3.98 5.21
C ARG A 271 15.27 2.46 5.24
N LEU A 272 16.43 1.82 5.31
CA LEU A 272 16.57 0.38 5.51
C LEU A 272 17.23 0.19 6.89
N HIS A 273 16.39 0.04 7.92
CA HIS A 273 16.88 -0.05 9.30
C HIS A 273 17.70 -1.31 9.51
N GLY A 274 18.90 -1.12 10.06
CA GLY A 274 19.90 -2.20 10.21
C GLY A 274 20.89 -2.31 9.05
N THR A 275 20.75 -1.48 7.98
CA THR A 275 21.67 -1.41 6.85
C THR A 275 21.74 0.03 6.30
N SER A 276 22.40 0.24 5.16
CA SER A 276 22.49 1.57 4.55
C SER A 276 21.19 1.94 3.84
N ASN A 277 20.75 3.18 4.02
CA ASN A 277 19.60 3.73 3.29
C ASN A 277 19.83 3.72 1.77
N ARG A 278 18.74 3.81 1.02
CA ARG A 278 18.74 3.90 -0.44
C ARG A 278 18.26 5.28 -0.87
N ILE A 279 19.01 5.88 -1.79
CA ILE A 279 18.70 7.22 -2.32
C ILE A 279 18.48 7.11 -3.83
N ARG A 280 17.31 7.61 -4.28
CA ARG A 280 17.05 7.89 -5.69
C ARG A 280 17.01 9.40 -5.88
N LYS A 281 18.14 9.98 -6.25
CA LYS A 281 18.33 11.44 -6.34
C LYS A 281 17.25 12.10 -7.19
N GLY A 282 16.59 13.07 -6.60
CA GLY A 282 15.58 13.87 -7.28
C GLY A 282 14.23 13.18 -7.47
N ALA A 283 14.01 12.00 -6.92
CA ALA A 283 12.69 11.39 -6.83
C ALA A 283 11.82 12.11 -5.78
N ALA A 284 10.52 11.91 -5.88
CA ALA A 284 9.53 12.35 -4.88
C ALA A 284 8.70 11.14 -4.43
N ILE A 285 9.33 10.27 -3.66
CA ILE A 285 8.73 9.01 -3.22
C ILE A 285 7.77 9.30 -2.08
N TYR A 286 6.51 8.84 -2.22
CA TYR A 286 5.51 8.92 -1.17
C TYR A 286 5.50 7.67 -0.30
N LYS A 287 5.42 6.47 -0.90
CA LYS A 287 5.47 5.18 -0.18
C LYS A 287 6.52 4.23 -0.78
N ALA A 288 7.06 3.38 0.09
CA ALA A 288 7.87 2.22 -0.29
C ALA A 288 7.21 0.94 0.22
N ARG A 289 7.14 -0.10 -0.60
CA ARG A 289 6.49 -1.38 -0.31
C ARG A 289 7.40 -2.55 -0.55
N ILE A 290 7.33 -3.54 0.33
CA ILE A 290 7.92 -4.85 0.05
C ILE A 290 7.16 -5.45 -1.14
N TRP A 291 7.88 -5.73 -2.23
CA TRP A 291 7.27 -6.21 -3.47
C TRP A 291 7.10 -7.72 -3.45
N ALA A 292 6.20 -8.18 -2.60
CA ALA A 292 5.87 -9.59 -2.39
C ALA A 292 4.35 -9.80 -2.49
N PRO A 293 3.86 -10.83 -3.21
CA PRO A 293 2.43 -10.99 -3.49
C PRO A 293 1.58 -11.37 -2.27
N GLY A 294 2.19 -11.78 -1.19
CA GLY A 294 1.52 -12.16 0.06
C GLY A 294 1.73 -11.17 1.20
N TYR A 295 2.25 -9.99 0.91
CA TYR A 295 2.61 -8.99 1.92
C TYR A 295 1.54 -7.93 2.11
#